data_51908914f05ae85a7c82e866c1d2d4d5
#
_entry.id   51908914f05ae85a7c82e866c1d2d4d5
#
_cell.length_a   1.000
_cell.length_b   1.000
_cell.length_c   1.000
_cell.angle_alpha   90.00
_cell.angle_beta   90.00
_cell.angle_gamma   90.00
#
_symmetry.space_group_name_H-M   'P 1'
#
loop_
_entity.id
_entity.type
_entity.pdbx_description
1 polymer ?
#
loop_
_entity_poly.entity_id
_entity_poly.type
_entity_poly.pdbx_seq_one_letter_code
_entity_poly.pdbx_strand_id
1 'polypeptide(L)'
;MPLLPKNDSIQIREVWNDNLEEEFELIRKIVDDYPYVAMDTEFPGIVCRPVGNFRNSYDYHYQTLRDNVDVLKLIQLGLTFSDEEGNLPTCGTDQQCIWQFNFREFNLNEDVFANDSIELLRQSGIDFKKNSEKGIDAKLFGELLMSSGIVLNDSVHWVTFHSGYDFGYLLKVLTCQNLPDTQAGFFNLINIYFPTIYDIKHLMKFCNSLHGGLNKLAELLEVERVAHIKCEALNFRSMIGPRKGSGFRVCPNKFLTFQQVFLLLRILCIRLPPLISSHSIHSIFKFEQQEERCQVMKHPHQL
;
A
#
# COMPACT_ATOMS: atom_id res chain seq x y z
N MET A 1 -5.52 -4.00 29.90
CA MET A 1 -5.45 -4.48 28.52
C MET A 1 -4.52 -5.68 28.50
N PRO A 2 -4.92 -6.84 27.98
CA PRO A 2 -3.96 -7.93 27.81
C PRO A 2 -2.92 -7.47 26.77
N LEU A 3 -1.66 -7.47 27.17
CA LEU A 3 -0.53 -7.36 26.28
C LEU A 3 -0.61 -8.54 25.31
N LEU A 4 -0.40 -8.28 24.03
CA LEU A 4 -0.24 -9.33 23.02
C LEU A 4 0.75 -10.39 23.53
N PRO A 5 0.51 -11.68 23.34
CA PRO A 5 1.46 -12.70 23.72
C PRO A 5 2.80 -12.40 23.07
N LYS A 6 3.83 -12.27 23.90
CA LYS A 6 5.21 -12.16 23.45
C LYS A 6 5.55 -13.49 22.79
N ASN A 7 5.81 -13.48 21.50
CA ASN A 7 6.46 -14.58 20.76
C ASN A 7 5.62 -15.41 19.79
N ASP A 8 4.66 -14.82 19.11
CA ASP A 8 4.11 -15.48 17.92
C ASP A 8 5.03 -15.13 16.74
N SER A 9 5.87 -16.08 16.33
CA SER A 9 6.70 -15.94 15.14
C SER A 9 5.79 -15.86 13.92
N ILE A 10 5.92 -14.74 13.14
CA ILE A 10 5.17 -14.56 11.91
C ILE A 10 5.91 -15.25 10.78
N GLN A 11 5.22 -16.11 10.06
CA GLN A 11 5.71 -16.73 8.83
C GLN A 11 5.39 -15.84 7.63
N ILE A 12 6.41 -15.42 6.90
CA ILE A 12 6.24 -14.83 5.58
C ILE A 12 6.10 -15.97 4.57
N ARG A 13 4.94 -16.08 3.95
CA ARG A 13 4.68 -17.00 2.85
C ARG A 13 5.17 -16.34 1.57
N GLU A 14 6.39 -16.67 1.15
CA GLU A 14 6.92 -16.20 -0.13
C GLU A 14 6.19 -16.90 -1.28
N VAL A 15 5.50 -16.11 -2.11
CA VAL A 15 4.76 -16.62 -3.25
C VAL A 15 5.56 -16.39 -4.53
N TRP A 16 5.75 -17.48 -5.25
CA TRP A 16 6.45 -17.59 -6.52
C TRP A 16 5.53 -18.24 -7.55
N ASN A 17 5.96 -18.32 -8.79
CA ASN A 17 5.11 -18.88 -9.85
C ASN A 17 4.71 -20.34 -9.62
N ASP A 18 5.54 -21.11 -8.95
CA ASP A 18 5.34 -22.54 -8.71
C ASP A 18 4.35 -22.87 -7.58
N ASN A 19 4.13 -21.97 -6.61
CA ASN A 19 3.18 -22.16 -5.52
C ASN A 19 1.98 -21.20 -5.55
N LEU A 20 1.84 -20.39 -6.60
CA LEU A 20 0.84 -19.32 -6.68
C LEU A 20 -0.60 -19.82 -6.52
N GLU A 21 -0.97 -20.90 -7.19
CA GLU A 21 -2.32 -21.45 -7.15
C GLU A 21 -2.66 -22.01 -5.77
N GLU A 22 -1.71 -22.69 -5.13
CA GLU A 22 -1.86 -23.24 -3.78
C GLU A 22 -2.08 -22.12 -2.75
N GLU A 23 -1.34 -21.04 -2.85
CA GLU A 23 -1.48 -19.89 -1.96
C GLU A 23 -2.82 -19.18 -2.16
N PHE A 24 -3.32 -19.04 -3.39
CA PHE A 24 -4.66 -18.52 -3.64
C PHE A 24 -5.78 -19.47 -3.16
N GLU A 25 -5.56 -20.79 -3.17
CA GLU A 25 -6.49 -21.72 -2.54
C GLU A 25 -6.60 -21.50 -1.03
N LEU A 26 -5.48 -21.21 -0.37
CA LEU A 26 -5.49 -20.85 1.06
C LEU A 26 -6.23 -19.52 1.28
N ILE A 27 -5.94 -18.51 0.49
CA ILE A 27 -6.59 -17.18 0.59
C ILE A 27 -8.11 -17.32 0.43
N ARG A 28 -8.60 -18.09 -0.55
CA ARG A 28 -10.04 -18.35 -0.73
C ARG A 28 -10.71 -19.02 0.48
N LYS A 29 -9.95 -19.81 1.24
CA LYS A 29 -10.48 -20.49 2.43
C LYS A 29 -10.56 -19.59 3.66
N ILE A 30 -9.78 -18.52 3.70
CA ILE A 30 -9.68 -17.68 4.89
C ILE A 30 -10.38 -16.32 4.74
N VAL A 31 -10.70 -15.88 3.52
CA VAL A 31 -11.18 -14.51 3.28
C VAL A 31 -12.46 -14.17 4.05
N ASP A 32 -13.35 -15.10 4.23
CA ASP A 32 -14.62 -14.90 4.95
C ASP A 32 -14.40 -14.74 6.48
N ASP A 33 -13.42 -15.44 7.03
CA ASP A 33 -13.06 -15.37 8.46
C ASP A 33 -12.09 -14.23 8.77
N TYR A 34 -11.32 -13.77 7.76
CA TYR A 34 -10.29 -12.73 7.88
C TYR A 34 -10.52 -11.63 6.83
N PRO A 35 -11.63 -10.85 6.94
CA PRO A 35 -12.05 -9.93 5.89
C PRO A 35 -11.25 -8.63 5.82
N TYR A 36 -10.34 -8.37 6.75
CA TYR A 36 -9.46 -7.19 6.68
C TYR A 36 -8.18 -7.52 5.93
N VAL A 37 -7.89 -6.78 4.88
CA VAL A 37 -6.73 -6.99 4.01
C VAL A 37 -5.82 -5.77 4.03
N ALA A 38 -4.67 -5.89 4.66
CA ALA A 38 -3.64 -4.86 4.57
C ALA A 38 -2.75 -5.11 3.34
N MET A 39 -2.38 -4.03 2.65
CA MET A 39 -1.62 -4.07 1.39
C MET A 39 -0.51 -3.03 1.34
N ASP A 40 0.61 -3.43 0.74
CA ASP A 40 1.69 -2.53 0.30
C ASP A 40 2.37 -3.11 -0.94
N THR A 41 2.95 -2.25 -1.81
CA THR A 41 3.61 -2.66 -3.05
C THR A 41 5.02 -2.13 -3.14
N GLU A 42 5.89 -2.88 -3.85
CA GLU A 42 7.21 -2.43 -4.24
C GLU A 42 7.31 -2.30 -5.75
N PHE A 43 7.78 -1.15 -6.21
CA PHE A 43 7.91 -0.79 -7.62
C PHE A 43 9.18 0.02 -7.87
N PRO A 44 9.60 0.21 -9.15
CA PRO A 44 10.93 0.77 -9.47
C PRO A 44 11.13 2.27 -9.16
N GLY A 45 10.25 2.87 -8.38
CA GLY A 45 10.29 4.29 -8.02
C GLY A 45 9.48 5.18 -8.97
N ILE A 46 9.81 6.48 -9.01
CA ILE A 46 9.11 7.47 -9.82
C ILE A 46 10.10 8.01 -10.86
N VAL A 47 9.84 7.73 -12.14
CA VAL A 47 10.69 8.12 -13.28
C VAL A 47 10.04 9.20 -14.15
N CYS A 48 8.71 9.17 -14.29
CA CYS A 48 7.95 10.12 -15.06
C CYS A 48 7.50 11.31 -14.19
N ARG A 49 7.81 12.52 -14.63
CA ARG A 49 7.33 13.76 -14.03
C ARG A 49 6.72 14.62 -15.13
N PRO A 50 5.38 14.72 -15.20
CA PRO A 50 4.72 15.46 -16.26
C PRO A 50 5.11 16.94 -16.21
N VAL A 51 5.32 17.52 -17.40
CA VAL A 51 5.66 18.93 -17.58
C VAL A 51 4.48 19.62 -18.26
N GLY A 52 4.02 20.74 -17.69
CA GLY A 52 2.90 21.50 -18.26
C GLY A 52 2.18 22.36 -17.22
N ASN A 53 1.09 22.95 -17.66
CA ASN A 53 0.21 23.72 -16.79
C ASN A 53 -0.93 22.81 -16.33
N PHE A 54 -1.01 22.56 -15.03
CA PHE A 54 -2.06 21.76 -14.41
C PHE A 54 -3.09 22.70 -13.75
N ARG A 55 -4.37 22.32 -13.79
CA ARG A 55 -5.45 23.13 -13.18
C ARG A 55 -5.28 23.25 -11.67
N ASN A 56 -4.76 22.19 -11.04
CA ASN A 56 -4.50 22.13 -9.61
C ASN A 56 -3.43 21.06 -9.31
N SER A 57 -3.03 20.94 -8.06
CA SER A 57 -2.02 19.95 -7.64
C SER A 57 -2.50 18.49 -7.78
N TYR A 58 -3.81 18.24 -7.68
CA TYR A 58 -4.37 16.89 -7.78
C TYR A 58 -4.25 16.34 -9.20
N ASP A 59 -4.53 17.17 -10.22
CA ASP A 59 -4.35 16.79 -11.63
C ASP A 59 -2.89 16.43 -11.90
N TYR A 60 -1.94 17.22 -11.37
CA TYR A 60 -0.51 16.92 -11.47
C TYR A 60 -0.14 15.60 -10.78
N HIS A 61 -0.63 15.37 -9.56
CA HIS A 61 -0.33 14.16 -8.81
C HIS A 61 -0.93 12.92 -9.46
N TYR A 62 -2.17 13.01 -9.93
CA TYR A 62 -2.79 11.89 -10.64
C TYR A 62 -2.08 11.59 -11.97
N GLN A 63 -1.73 12.63 -12.76
CA GLN A 63 -0.97 12.44 -13.98
C GLN A 63 0.39 11.79 -13.70
N THR A 64 1.09 12.23 -12.64
CA THR A 64 2.36 11.62 -12.23
C THR A 64 2.18 10.14 -11.85
N LEU A 65 1.15 9.81 -11.08
CA LEU A 65 0.81 8.45 -10.71
C LEU A 65 0.55 7.60 -11.96
N ARG A 66 -0.36 8.05 -12.82
CA ARG A 66 -0.76 7.35 -14.04
C ARG A 66 0.45 7.07 -14.94
N ASP A 67 1.23 8.10 -15.28
CA ASP A 67 2.36 7.98 -16.19
C ASP A 67 3.41 6.97 -15.67
N ASN A 68 3.63 6.93 -14.35
CA ASN A 68 4.56 5.98 -13.77
C ASN A 68 3.98 4.56 -13.71
N VAL A 69 2.75 4.39 -13.25
CA VAL A 69 2.10 3.07 -13.18
C VAL A 69 1.97 2.46 -14.58
N ASP A 70 1.62 3.26 -15.60
CA ASP A 70 1.45 2.76 -16.97
C ASP A 70 2.76 2.30 -17.61
N VAL A 71 3.89 2.92 -17.26
CA VAL A 71 5.22 2.58 -17.81
C VAL A 71 5.93 1.53 -16.96
N LEU A 72 5.84 1.63 -15.63
CA LEU A 72 6.62 0.80 -14.72
C LEU A 72 5.89 -0.52 -14.40
N LYS A 73 6.66 -1.46 -13.87
CA LYS A 73 6.22 -2.81 -13.55
C LYS A 73 6.25 -3.05 -12.03
N LEU A 74 5.26 -3.77 -11.54
CA LEU A 74 5.20 -4.20 -10.15
C LEU A 74 6.33 -5.20 -9.87
N ILE A 75 7.03 -5.04 -8.74
CA ILE A 75 8.13 -5.92 -8.32
C ILE A 75 7.65 -6.89 -7.24
N GLN A 76 6.94 -6.37 -6.24
CA GLN A 76 6.47 -7.15 -5.11
C GLN A 76 5.16 -6.60 -4.56
N LEU A 77 4.32 -7.47 -4.05
CA LEU A 77 3.08 -7.13 -3.33
C LEU A 77 3.05 -7.91 -2.02
N GLY A 78 2.76 -7.23 -0.94
CA GLY A 78 2.46 -7.86 0.33
C GLY A 78 0.99 -7.78 0.67
N LEU A 79 0.43 -8.91 1.16
CA LEU A 79 -0.92 -8.99 1.70
C LEU A 79 -0.89 -9.58 3.11
N THR A 80 -1.64 -8.96 4.01
CA THR A 80 -1.90 -9.48 5.36
C THR A 80 -3.39 -9.53 5.60
N PHE A 81 -3.88 -10.67 6.02
CA PHE A 81 -5.28 -10.90 6.36
C PHE A 81 -5.47 -10.87 7.86
N SER A 82 -6.63 -10.41 8.30
CA SER A 82 -6.96 -10.40 9.72
C SER A 82 -8.46 -10.45 9.97
N ASP A 83 -8.84 -10.97 11.15
CA ASP A 83 -10.19 -10.86 11.69
C ASP A 83 -10.45 -9.47 12.32
N GLU A 84 -11.64 -9.27 12.88
CA GLU A 84 -12.04 -8.00 13.55
C GLU A 84 -11.21 -7.73 14.82
N GLU A 85 -10.70 -8.74 15.48
CA GLU A 85 -9.88 -8.64 16.68
C GLU A 85 -8.41 -8.37 16.38
N GLY A 86 -7.99 -8.50 15.13
CA GLY A 86 -6.61 -8.30 14.67
C GLY A 86 -5.77 -9.58 14.74
N ASN A 87 -6.39 -10.74 14.82
CA ASN A 87 -5.66 -12.00 14.72
C ASN A 87 -5.37 -12.33 13.26
N LEU A 88 -4.18 -12.88 13.00
CA LEU A 88 -3.77 -13.31 11.66
C LEU A 88 -4.07 -14.80 11.47
N PRO A 89 -4.33 -15.26 10.24
CA PRO A 89 -4.53 -16.66 9.95
C PRO A 89 -3.26 -17.48 10.18
N THR A 90 -3.42 -18.70 10.63
CA THR A 90 -2.31 -19.66 10.79
C THR A 90 -2.20 -20.65 9.64
N CYS A 91 -3.24 -20.75 8.80
CA CYS A 91 -3.30 -21.65 7.64
C CYS A 91 -2.93 -23.11 7.96
N GLY A 92 -3.32 -23.60 9.16
CA GLY A 92 -3.02 -24.96 9.62
C GLY A 92 -1.59 -25.17 10.12
N THR A 93 -0.85 -24.09 10.36
CA THR A 93 0.47 -24.12 11.03
C THR A 93 0.38 -23.57 12.45
N ASP A 94 1.47 -23.68 13.21
CA ASP A 94 1.58 -23.08 14.55
C ASP A 94 1.95 -21.58 14.51
N GLN A 95 2.12 -21.00 13.30
CA GLN A 95 2.59 -19.64 13.10
C GLN A 95 1.54 -18.81 12.36
N GLN A 96 1.45 -17.54 12.73
CA GLN A 96 0.66 -16.56 11.99
C GLN A 96 1.29 -16.29 10.62
N CYS A 97 0.46 -16.15 9.56
CA CYS A 97 0.93 -16.04 8.18
C CYS A 97 0.61 -14.68 7.58
N ILE A 98 1.56 -14.20 6.78
CA ILE A 98 1.41 -13.06 5.84
C ILE A 98 1.97 -13.47 4.47
N TRP A 99 1.51 -12.85 3.39
CA TRP A 99 1.88 -13.22 2.02
C TRP A 99 2.74 -12.17 1.36
N GLN A 100 3.75 -12.62 0.62
CA GLN A 100 4.64 -11.79 -0.17
C GLN A 100 4.72 -12.37 -1.59
N PHE A 101 4.09 -11.68 -2.55
CA PHE A 101 4.06 -12.06 -3.96
C PHE A 101 5.20 -11.40 -4.70
N ASN A 102 6.01 -12.17 -5.43
CA ASN A 102 7.21 -11.71 -6.14
C ASN A 102 6.99 -11.83 -7.65
N PHE A 103 7.01 -10.71 -8.38
CA PHE A 103 6.68 -10.65 -9.81
C PHE A 103 7.92 -10.71 -10.70
N ARG A 104 7.78 -11.27 -11.93
CA ARG A 104 8.88 -11.51 -12.87
C ARG A 104 9.09 -10.42 -13.92
N GLU A 105 8.12 -9.55 -14.13
CA GLU A 105 8.08 -8.64 -15.28
C GLU A 105 9.18 -7.59 -15.27
N PHE A 106 9.66 -7.18 -14.10
CA PHE A 106 10.67 -6.14 -13.98
C PHE A 106 12.07 -6.68 -14.32
N ASN A 107 12.74 -6.04 -15.29
CA ASN A 107 14.08 -6.39 -15.74
C ASN A 107 15.03 -5.19 -15.65
N LEU A 108 16.07 -5.29 -14.83
CA LEU A 108 17.09 -4.24 -14.63
C LEU A 108 17.83 -3.81 -15.90
N ASN A 109 17.90 -4.66 -16.93
CA ASN A 109 18.62 -4.39 -18.16
C ASN A 109 17.77 -3.70 -19.25
N GLU A 110 16.44 -3.79 -19.13
CA GLU A 110 15.52 -3.38 -20.18
C GLU A 110 14.56 -2.27 -19.72
N ASP A 111 14.22 -2.26 -18.43
CA ASP A 111 13.21 -1.36 -17.90
C ASP A 111 13.82 -0.08 -17.35
N VAL A 112 13.04 0.99 -17.38
CA VAL A 112 13.38 2.24 -16.71
C VAL A 112 13.08 2.18 -15.22
N PHE A 113 13.92 2.80 -14.41
CA PHE A 113 13.76 2.83 -12.97
C PHE A 113 14.49 4.01 -12.32
N ALA A 114 14.15 4.32 -11.07
CA ALA A 114 14.88 5.26 -10.24
C ALA A 114 16.01 4.52 -9.49
N ASN A 115 17.26 4.89 -9.74
CA ASN A 115 18.43 4.21 -9.14
C ASN A 115 18.36 4.12 -7.62
N ASP A 116 17.96 5.21 -6.94
CA ASP A 116 17.86 5.25 -5.48
C ASP A 116 16.82 4.24 -4.96
N SER A 117 15.72 4.03 -5.71
CA SER A 117 14.67 3.06 -5.35
C SER A 117 15.17 1.63 -5.52
N ILE A 118 15.83 1.32 -6.62
CA ILE A 118 16.35 -0.03 -6.87
C ILE A 118 17.47 -0.39 -5.87
N GLU A 119 18.35 0.55 -5.55
CA GLU A 119 19.39 0.32 -4.53
C GLU A 119 18.76 0.02 -3.16
N LEU A 120 17.72 0.76 -2.79
CA LEU A 120 16.97 0.51 -1.57
C LEU A 120 16.32 -0.88 -1.56
N LEU A 121 15.67 -1.28 -2.65
CA LEU A 121 15.02 -2.60 -2.77
C LEU A 121 16.05 -3.73 -2.67
N ARG A 122 17.24 -3.55 -3.24
CA ARG A 122 18.37 -4.49 -3.09
C ARG A 122 18.82 -4.62 -1.62
N GLN A 123 19.02 -3.48 -0.96
CA GLN A 123 19.40 -3.45 0.47
C GLN A 123 18.32 -4.08 1.35
N SER A 124 17.08 -4.02 0.93
CA SER A 124 15.94 -4.64 1.60
C SER A 124 15.80 -6.14 1.30
N GLY A 125 16.71 -6.72 0.50
CA GLY A 125 16.76 -8.16 0.25
C GLY A 125 16.00 -8.66 -0.98
N ILE A 126 15.49 -7.77 -1.84
CA ILE A 126 14.88 -8.19 -3.10
C ILE A 126 15.95 -8.73 -4.05
N ASP A 127 15.79 -9.98 -4.44
CA ASP A 127 16.63 -10.66 -5.43
C ASP A 127 15.99 -10.58 -6.82
N PHE A 128 16.36 -9.56 -7.59
CA PHE A 128 15.83 -9.34 -8.95
C PHE A 128 16.10 -10.48 -9.91
N LYS A 129 17.20 -11.26 -9.71
CA LYS A 129 17.49 -12.43 -10.51
C LYS A 129 16.50 -13.55 -10.20
N LYS A 130 16.25 -13.83 -8.92
CA LYS A 130 15.24 -14.80 -8.49
C LYS A 130 13.84 -14.40 -8.97
N ASN A 131 13.50 -13.10 -8.92
CA ASN A 131 12.24 -12.59 -9.47
C ASN A 131 12.12 -12.89 -10.97
N SER A 132 13.14 -12.60 -11.76
CA SER A 132 13.14 -12.88 -13.20
C SER A 132 13.01 -14.39 -13.53
N GLU A 133 13.65 -15.27 -12.74
CA GLU A 133 13.67 -16.70 -12.98
C GLU A 133 12.44 -17.46 -12.45
N LYS A 134 11.91 -17.03 -11.29
CA LYS A 134 10.86 -17.74 -10.54
C LYS A 134 9.63 -16.89 -10.25
N GLY A 135 9.66 -15.62 -10.59
CA GLY A 135 8.60 -14.68 -10.28
C GLY A 135 7.27 -15.03 -10.94
N ILE A 136 6.22 -14.53 -10.35
CA ILE A 136 4.83 -14.70 -10.74
C ILE A 136 4.59 -13.93 -12.04
N ASP A 137 3.80 -14.51 -12.95
CA ASP A 137 3.20 -13.80 -14.06
C ASP A 137 2.09 -12.88 -13.55
N ALA A 138 2.22 -11.57 -13.79
CA ALA A 138 1.28 -10.59 -13.28
C ALA A 138 -0.14 -10.76 -13.82
N LYS A 139 -0.31 -11.28 -15.05
CA LYS A 139 -1.62 -11.55 -15.63
C LYS A 139 -2.29 -12.74 -14.94
N LEU A 140 -1.54 -13.84 -14.75
CA LEU A 140 -2.04 -15.01 -14.01
C LEU A 140 -2.41 -14.63 -12.57
N PHE A 141 -1.58 -13.81 -11.92
CA PHE A 141 -1.90 -13.27 -10.59
C PHE A 141 -3.22 -12.50 -10.61
N GLY A 142 -3.44 -11.62 -11.61
CA GLY A 142 -4.69 -10.85 -11.75
C GLY A 142 -5.91 -11.74 -11.92
N GLU A 143 -5.82 -12.81 -12.72
CA GLU A 143 -6.88 -13.79 -12.92
C GLU A 143 -7.24 -14.53 -11.62
N LEU A 144 -6.24 -14.94 -10.85
CA LEU A 144 -6.44 -15.59 -9.55
C LEU A 144 -6.96 -14.62 -8.50
N LEU A 145 -6.48 -13.38 -8.50
CA LEU A 145 -6.96 -12.33 -7.61
C LEU A 145 -8.44 -12.01 -7.86
N MET A 146 -8.89 -11.97 -9.13
CA MET A 146 -10.31 -11.79 -9.50
C MET A 146 -11.21 -12.91 -8.94
N SER A 147 -10.71 -14.11 -8.82
CA SER A 147 -11.44 -15.27 -8.33
C SER A 147 -11.19 -15.58 -6.86
N SER A 148 -10.42 -14.75 -6.16
CA SER A 148 -10.00 -15.00 -4.77
C SER A 148 -11.06 -14.66 -3.71
N GLY A 149 -12.04 -13.81 -4.06
CA GLY A 149 -13.02 -13.27 -3.12
C GLY A 149 -12.57 -12.03 -2.35
N ILE A 150 -11.34 -11.51 -2.57
CA ILE A 150 -10.84 -10.31 -1.88
C ILE A 150 -11.07 -9.00 -2.66
N VAL A 151 -11.36 -9.06 -3.95
CA VAL A 151 -11.77 -7.92 -4.79
C VAL A 151 -13.24 -8.03 -5.17
N LEU A 152 -13.87 -6.91 -5.54
CA LEU A 152 -15.31 -6.84 -5.87
C LEU A 152 -16.21 -7.39 -4.73
N ASN A 153 -15.79 -7.26 -3.48
CA ASN A 153 -16.44 -7.83 -2.31
C ASN A 153 -16.63 -6.75 -1.24
N ASP A 154 -17.90 -6.40 -0.98
CA ASP A 154 -18.27 -5.36 -0.01
C ASP A 154 -17.93 -5.76 1.45
N SER A 155 -17.76 -7.04 1.73
CA SER A 155 -17.39 -7.54 3.05
C SER A 155 -15.90 -7.44 3.34
N VAL A 156 -15.06 -7.19 2.31
CA VAL A 156 -13.61 -7.06 2.48
C VAL A 156 -13.23 -5.60 2.74
N HIS A 157 -12.42 -5.40 3.76
CA HIS A 157 -11.95 -4.10 4.23
C HIS A 157 -10.46 -3.93 3.92
N TRP A 158 -10.13 -3.11 2.94
CA TRP A 158 -8.75 -2.82 2.56
C TRP A 158 -8.13 -1.79 3.49
N VAL A 159 -6.91 -2.06 3.94
CA VAL A 159 -6.15 -1.22 4.88
C VAL A 159 -4.82 -0.83 4.26
N THR A 160 -4.55 0.46 4.16
CA THR A 160 -3.38 0.94 3.43
C THR A 160 -2.78 2.19 4.09
N PHE A 161 -1.60 2.59 3.61
CA PHE A 161 -0.97 3.84 4.03
C PHE A 161 -0.48 4.63 2.81
N HIS A 162 -1.21 5.65 2.40
CA HIS A 162 -0.87 6.52 1.26
C HIS A 162 -0.80 5.74 -0.07
N SER A 163 -1.82 5.01 -0.39
CA SER A 163 -1.86 3.88 -1.31
C SER A 163 -2.26 4.20 -2.76
N GLY A 164 -2.12 5.44 -3.20
CA GLY A 164 -2.48 5.78 -4.59
C GLY A 164 -1.76 4.93 -5.63
N TYR A 165 -0.45 4.74 -5.48
CA TYR A 165 0.35 3.88 -6.35
C TYR A 165 0.00 2.41 -6.22
N ASP A 166 -0.20 1.93 -4.99
CA ASP A 166 -0.50 0.53 -4.70
C ASP A 166 -1.78 0.09 -5.42
N PHE A 167 -2.86 0.86 -5.28
CA PHE A 167 -4.09 0.62 -6.02
C PHE A 167 -3.94 0.84 -7.53
N GLY A 168 -3.08 1.78 -7.95
CA GLY A 168 -2.77 1.96 -9.36
C GLY A 168 -2.21 0.70 -9.99
N TYR A 169 -1.19 0.09 -9.37
CA TYR A 169 -0.61 -1.17 -9.83
C TYR A 169 -1.61 -2.33 -9.78
N LEU A 170 -2.39 -2.45 -8.70
CA LEU A 170 -3.40 -3.51 -8.62
C LEU A 170 -4.49 -3.35 -9.71
N LEU A 171 -4.98 -2.14 -9.97
CA LEU A 171 -5.93 -1.92 -11.05
C LEU A 171 -5.34 -2.28 -12.41
N LYS A 172 -4.09 -1.88 -12.68
CA LYS A 172 -3.42 -2.24 -13.93
C LYS A 172 -3.31 -3.76 -14.11
N VAL A 173 -3.00 -4.49 -13.06
CA VAL A 173 -2.90 -5.95 -13.08
C VAL A 173 -4.27 -6.59 -13.26
N LEU A 174 -5.29 -6.13 -12.53
CA LEU A 174 -6.66 -6.67 -12.59
C LEU A 174 -7.36 -6.39 -13.93
N THR A 175 -7.15 -5.20 -14.50
CA THR A 175 -7.80 -4.80 -15.75
C THR A 175 -7.00 -5.16 -17.00
N CYS A 176 -5.71 -5.44 -16.85
CA CYS A 176 -4.74 -5.57 -17.96
C CYS A 176 -4.74 -4.34 -18.89
N GLN A 177 -5.06 -3.15 -18.37
CA GLN A 177 -5.16 -1.90 -19.13
C GLN A 177 -4.40 -0.78 -18.43
N ASN A 178 -4.09 0.27 -19.18
CA ASN A 178 -3.58 1.51 -18.63
C ASN A 178 -4.63 2.16 -17.71
N LEU A 179 -4.17 2.97 -16.78
CA LEU A 179 -5.07 3.68 -15.88
C LEU A 179 -5.96 4.69 -16.64
N PRO A 180 -7.17 4.99 -16.14
CA PRO A 180 -8.06 5.97 -16.77
C PRO A 180 -7.39 7.33 -16.98
N ASP A 181 -7.82 8.06 -18.03
CA ASP A 181 -7.27 9.40 -18.32
C ASP A 181 -7.61 10.43 -17.23
N THR A 182 -8.66 10.18 -16.46
CA THR A 182 -9.14 11.10 -15.43
C THR A 182 -9.07 10.49 -14.04
N GLN A 183 -8.76 11.31 -13.05
CA GLN A 183 -8.80 10.92 -11.64
C GLN A 183 -10.19 10.38 -11.23
N ALA A 184 -11.28 10.97 -11.74
CA ALA A 184 -12.63 10.49 -11.47
C ALA A 184 -12.86 9.06 -12.00
N GLY A 185 -12.37 8.76 -13.21
CA GLY A 185 -12.40 7.41 -13.78
C GLY A 185 -11.63 6.41 -12.94
N PHE A 186 -10.43 6.81 -12.45
CA PHE A 186 -9.63 6.01 -11.54
C PHE A 186 -10.37 5.67 -10.24
N PHE A 187 -10.97 6.66 -9.59
CA PHE A 187 -11.73 6.42 -8.36
C PHE A 187 -13.01 5.61 -8.59
N ASN A 188 -13.63 5.73 -9.74
CA ASN A 188 -14.77 4.86 -10.07
C ASN A 188 -14.35 3.39 -10.13
N LEU A 189 -13.19 3.08 -10.74
CA LEU A 189 -12.66 1.73 -10.75
C LEU A 189 -12.25 1.26 -9.34
N ILE A 190 -11.55 2.13 -8.57
CA ILE A 190 -11.22 1.82 -7.17
C ILE A 190 -12.47 1.42 -6.39
N ASN A 191 -13.55 2.19 -6.47
CA ASN A 191 -14.79 1.91 -5.74
C ASN A 191 -15.48 0.61 -6.19
N ILE A 192 -15.26 0.19 -7.43
CA ILE A 192 -15.80 -1.09 -7.94
C ILE A 192 -14.98 -2.26 -7.43
N TYR A 193 -13.65 -2.21 -7.60
CA TYR A 193 -12.77 -3.34 -7.26
C TYR A 193 -12.50 -3.45 -5.76
N PHE A 194 -12.51 -2.33 -5.04
CA PHE A 194 -12.16 -2.21 -3.62
C PHE A 194 -13.20 -1.35 -2.90
N PRO A 195 -14.41 -1.88 -2.64
CA PRO A 195 -15.55 -1.07 -2.16
C PRO A 195 -15.32 -0.40 -0.81
N THR A 196 -14.54 -1.03 0.06
CA THR A 196 -14.24 -0.51 1.39
C THR A 196 -12.75 -0.39 1.62
N ILE A 197 -12.25 0.85 1.70
CA ILE A 197 -10.83 1.13 1.93
C ILE A 197 -10.66 2.08 3.14
N TYR A 198 -9.64 1.79 3.95
CA TYR A 198 -9.16 2.64 5.03
C TYR A 198 -7.70 3.03 4.76
N ASP A 199 -7.48 4.27 4.29
CA ASP A 199 -6.12 4.82 4.18
C ASP A 199 -5.72 5.49 5.49
N ILE A 200 -4.76 4.88 6.20
CA ILE A 200 -4.31 5.35 7.52
C ILE A 200 -3.72 6.75 7.43
N LYS A 201 -3.00 7.09 6.36
CA LYS A 201 -2.45 8.44 6.17
C LYS A 201 -3.55 9.50 6.09
N HIS A 202 -4.69 9.13 5.51
CA HIS A 202 -5.87 10.01 5.51
C HIS A 202 -6.51 10.08 6.90
N LEU A 203 -6.70 8.95 7.58
CA LEU A 203 -7.29 8.90 8.92
C LEU A 203 -6.50 9.70 9.96
N MET A 204 -5.17 9.78 9.82
CA MET A 204 -4.31 10.60 10.68
C MET A 204 -4.68 12.08 10.68
N LYS A 205 -5.29 12.62 9.60
CA LYS A 205 -5.72 14.02 9.53
C LYS A 205 -6.75 14.39 10.60
N PHE A 206 -7.52 13.42 11.08
CA PHE A 206 -8.53 13.60 12.11
C PHE A 206 -7.99 13.42 13.54
N CYS A 207 -6.69 13.14 13.68
CA CYS A 207 -6.01 12.95 14.97
C CYS A 207 -4.88 13.93 15.12
N ASN A 208 -5.06 14.98 15.93
CA ASN A 208 -4.06 16.04 16.15
C ASN A 208 -2.70 15.53 16.67
N SER A 209 -2.68 14.36 17.32
CA SER A 209 -1.45 13.75 17.87
C SER A 209 -0.71 12.87 16.89
N LEU A 210 -1.30 12.53 15.72
CA LEU A 210 -0.71 11.60 14.76
C LEU A 210 -0.23 12.37 13.52
N HIS A 211 1.07 12.26 13.23
CA HIS A 211 1.70 12.95 12.09
C HIS A 211 2.94 12.21 11.59
N GLY A 212 3.40 12.58 10.41
CA GLY A 212 4.62 12.03 9.81
C GLY A 212 4.37 10.86 8.86
N GLY A 213 5.39 10.05 8.65
CA GLY A 213 5.34 8.82 7.88
C GLY A 213 4.99 7.63 8.76
N LEU A 214 4.89 6.46 8.14
CA LEU A 214 4.50 5.23 8.81
C LEU A 214 5.44 4.84 9.99
N ASN A 215 6.76 5.07 9.85
CA ASN A 215 7.72 4.86 10.95
C ASN A 215 7.41 5.72 12.18
N LYS A 216 7.13 7.01 11.93
CA LYS A 216 6.81 7.94 13.02
C LYS A 216 5.49 7.57 13.68
N LEU A 217 4.54 7.09 12.89
CA LEU A 217 3.26 6.60 13.40
C LEU A 217 3.45 5.37 14.29
N ALA A 218 4.26 4.38 13.86
CA ALA A 218 4.58 3.20 14.66
C ALA A 218 5.22 3.58 16.02
N GLU A 219 6.18 4.52 16.00
CA GLU A 219 6.77 5.06 17.24
C GLU A 219 5.73 5.72 18.17
N LEU A 220 4.86 6.58 17.60
CA LEU A 220 3.85 7.29 18.37
C LEU A 220 2.79 6.37 18.99
N LEU A 221 2.57 5.22 18.37
CA LEU A 221 1.61 4.22 18.83
C LEU A 221 2.26 3.08 19.62
N GLU A 222 3.58 3.16 19.86
CA GLU A 222 4.38 2.15 20.58
C GLU A 222 4.25 0.74 19.98
N VAL A 223 4.23 0.68 18.64
CA VAL A 223 4.15 -0.57 17.88
C VAL A 223 5.56 -1.00 17.48
N GLU A 224 5.98 -2.17 17.94
CA GLU A 224 7.24 -2.76 17.52
C GLU A 224 7.19 -3.20 16.06
N ARG A 225 8.23 -2.90 15.29
CA ARG A 225 8.40 -3.38 13.93
C ARG A 225 9.10 -4.74 13.95
N VAL A 226 8.48 -5.75 13.37
CA VAL A 226 9.13 -7.04 13.17
C VAL A 226 10.07 -6.92 11.97
N ALA A 227 11.36 -6.68 12.23
CA ALA A 227 12.38 -6.66 11.18
C ALA A 227 12.81 -8.10 10.87
N HIS A 228 12.39 -8.66 9.77
CA HIS A 228 12.84 -9.97 9.29
C HIS A 228 13.88 -9.91 8.17
N ILE A 229 14.59 -8.80 8.00
CA ILE A 229 15.79 -8.75 7.16
C ILE A 229 16.88 -8.07 7.98
N LYS A 230 18.04 -8.73 8.10
CA LYS A 230 19.28 -8.15 8.64
C LYS A 230 19.69 -6.93 7.84
N CYS A 231 19.06 -5.81 8.08
CA CYS A 231 19.59 -4.52 7.70
C CYS A 231 20.32 -3.99 8.94
N GLU A 232 21.61 -4.23 9.02
CA GLU A 232 22.47 -3.55 10.00
C GLU A 232 22.26 -2.05 9.82
N ALA A 233 21.88 -1.41 10.91
CA ALA A 233 21.52 0.00 10.98
C ALA A 233 22.64 0.87 10.41
N LEU A 234 22.51 1.29 9.17
CA LEU A 234 23.22 2.47 8.69
C LEU A 234 22.60 3.70 9.36
N ASN A 235 23.42 4.34 10.16
CA ASN A 235 23.14 5.55 10.92
C ASN A 235 22.68 6.69 9.98
N PHE A 236 21.38 6.83 9.77
CA PHE A 236 20.75 7.76 8.84
C PHE A 236 20.84 9.24 9.29
N ARG A 237 21.59 9.52 10.38
CA ARG A 237 21.77 10.89 10.89
C ARG A 237 22.71 11.76 10.06
N SER A 238 23.54 11.19 9.19
CA SER A 238 24.57 11.93 8.44
C SER A 238 24.18 12.38 7.03
N MET A 239 23.01 12.01 6.52
CA MET A 239 22.57 12.37 5.15
C MET A 239 21.50 13.48 5.06
N ILE A 240 21.11 14.09 6.17
CA ILE A 240 20.16 15.21 6.16
C ILE A 240 20.93 16.52 6.21
N GLY A 241 21.55 16.90 5.12
CA GLY A 241 21.91 18.29 4.86
C GLY A 241 20.66 19.09 4.44
N PRO A 242 20.58 20.41 4.75
CA PRO A 242 19.40 21.22 4.47
C PRO A 242 19.26 21.44 2.95
N ARG A 243 18.40 20.69 2.27
CA ARG A 243 17.97 21.00 0.89
C ARG A 243 16.59 21.62 0.91
N LYS A 244 16.54 22.91 0.60
CA LYS A 244 15.33 23.63 0.20
C LYS A 244 14.80 23.00 -1.11
N GLY A 245 13.61 22.47 -1.11
CA GLY A 245 12.93 21.97 -2.30
C GLY A 245 11.85 20.97 -1.87
N SER A 246 10.59 21.33 -2.08
CA SER A 246 9.41 20.48 -1.88
C SER A 246 9.41 19.33 -2.90
N GLY A 247 10.15 18.27 -2.62
CA GLY A 247 10.11 17.03 -3.37
C GLY A 247 9.38 15.96 -2.57
N PHE A 248 8.41 15.30 -3.15
CA PHE A 248 7.85 14.06 -2.66
C PHE A 248 9.00 13.11 -2.35
N ARG A 249 9.29 12.90 -1.09
CA ARG A 249 10.22 11.84 -0.69
C ARG A 249 9.44 10.53 -0.72
N VAL A 250 9.79 9.65 -1.64
CA VAL A 250 9.53 8.22 -1.46
C VAL A 250 10.15 7.86 -0.12
N CYS A 251 9.33 7.40 0.83
CA CYS A 251 9.81 7.05 2.16
C CYS A 251 10.64 5.77 2.04
N PRO A 252 11.95 5.80 2.32
CA PRO A 252 12.84 4.68 2.04
C PRO A 252 12.71 3.46 2.98
N ASN A 253 11.72 3.37 3.83
CA ASN A 253 11.54 2.28 4.78
C ASN A 253 10.09 1.81 4.82
N LYS A 254 9.60 1.24 3.72
CA LYS A 254 8.24 0.71 3.61
C LYS A 254 8.07 -0.74 4.08
N PHE A 255 9.10 -1.41 4.56
CA PHE A 255 8.90 -2.72 5.19
C PHE A 255 8.31 -2.57 6.60
N LEU A 256 7.10 -2.07 6.66
CA LEU A 256 6.23 -2.40 7.76
C LEU A 256 5.72 -3.81 7.50
N THR A 257 5.88 -4.68 8.46
CA THR A 257 5.09 -5.89 8.45
C THR A 257 3.63 -5.46 8.40
N PHE A 258 2.86 -6.01 7.48
CA PHE A 258 1.43 -5.72 7.30
C PHE A 258 0.64 -5.84 8.61
N GLN A 259 1.08 -6.69 9.53
CA GLN A 259 0.58 -6.77 10.91
C GLN A 259 0.60 -5.41 11.64
N GLN A 260 1.61 -4.58 11.41
CA GLN A 260 1.70 -3.28 12.07
C GLN A 260 0.73 -2.26 11.46
N VAL A 261 0.51 -2.29 10.16
CA VAL A 261 -0.54 -1.49 9.51
C VAL A 261 -1.91 -1.85 10.10
N PHE A 262 -2.17 -3.13 10.29
CA PHE A 262 -3.41 -3.61 10.88
C PHE A 262 -3.55 -3.23 12.36
N LEU A 263 -2.49 -3.40 13.16
CA LEU A 263 -2.47 -2.99 14.57
C LEU A 263 -2.69 -1.48 14.70
N LEU A 264 -2.15 -0.68 13.77
CA LEU A 264 -2.38 0.76 13.68
C LEU A 264 -3.86 1.09 13.43
N LEU A 265 -4.53 0.34 12.56
CA LEU A 265 -5.96 0.48 12.32
C LEU A 265 -6.77 0.16 13.58
N ARG A 266 -6.48 -0.93 14.24
CA ARG A 266 -7.14 -1.32 15.49
C ARG A 266 -7.01 -0.24 16.57
N ILE A 267 -5.83 0.36 16.72
CA ILE A 267 -5.60 1.46 17.67
C ILE A 267 -6.36 2.73 17.24
N LEU A 268 -6.39 3.04 15.95
CA LEU A 268 -7.15 4.16 15.41
C LEU A 268 -8.66 3.95 15.57
N CYS A 269 -9.17 2.75 15.27
CA CYS A 269 -10.58 2.39 15.47
C CYS A 269 -11.00 2.48 16.92
N ILE A 270 -10.18 2.02 17.87
CA ILE A 270 -10.47 2.13 19.31
C ILE A 270 -10.49 3.59 19.78
N ARG A 271 -9.66 4.47 19.21
CA ARG A 271 -9.58 5.89 19.58
C ARG A 271 -10.52 6.81 18.79
N LEU A 272 -11.10 6.32 17.67
CA LEU A 272 -11.97 7.10 16.79
C LEU A 272 -13.31 6.41 16.50
N PRO A 273 -14.02 5.83 17.49
CA PRO A 273 -15.23 5.06 17.24
C PRO A 273 -16.34 5.81 16.48
N PRO A 274 -16.55 7.14 16.59
CA PRO A 274 -17.65 7.80 15.88
C PRO A 274 -17.31 8.21 14.44
N LEU A 275 -16.03 8.24 14.04
CA LEU A 275 -15.60 8.76 12.72
C LEU A 275 -15.51 7.65 11.67
N ILE A 276 -15.30 6.41 12.09
CA ILE A 276 -15.07 5.29 11.18
C ILE A 276 -16.37 4.67 10.66
N SER A 277 -17.45 4.70 11.46
CA SER A 277 -18.73 4.11 11.08
C SER A 277 -19.50 4.87 9.99
N SER A 278 -19.06 6.08 9.60
CA SER A 278 -19.77 6.93 8.65
C SER A 278 -19.02 7.32 7.38
N HIS A 279 -17.76 6.89 7.22
CA HIS A 279 -16.91 7.40 6.14
C HIS A 279 -16.31 6.26 5.28
N SER A 280 -17.09 5.78 4.32
CA SER A 280 -16.53 5.09 3.16
C SER A 280 -15.61 6.07 2.38
N ILE A 281 -14.63 5.58 1.62
CA ILE A 281 -13.76 6.41 0.76
C ILE A 281 -14.53 7.43 -0.08
N HIS A 282 -15.76 7.14 -0.45
CA HIS A 282 -16.63 8.07 -1.17
C HIS A 282 -16.86 9.39 -0.41
N SER A 283 -16.98 9.35 0.91
CA SER A 283 -17.07 10.56 1.75
C SER A 283 -15.72 11.23 1.98
N ILE A 284 -14.64 10.47 2.03
CA ILE A 284 -13.28 10.96 2.24
C ILE A 284 -12.82 11.84 1.08
N PHE A 285 -13.02 11.38 -0.17
CA PHE A 285 -12.67 12.17 -1.37
C PHE A 285 -13.66 13.30 -1.67
N LYS A 286 -14.95 13.16 -1.34
CA LYS A 286 -15.91 14.29 -1.41
C LYS A 286 -15.56 15.41 -0.44
N PHE A 287 -15.01 15.10 0.72
CA PHE A 287 -14.60 16.09 1.72
C PHE A 287 -13.39 16.91 1.26
N GLU A 288 -12.41 16.30 0.57
CA GLU A 288 -11.30 17.04 -0.04
C GLU A 288 -11.79 18.02 -1.10
N GLN A 289 -12.75 17.64 -1.94
CA GLN A 289 -13.39 18.56 -2.90
C GLN A 289 -14.21 19.68 -2.23
N GLN A 290 -14.76 19.44 -1.06
CA GLN A 290 -15.51 20.45 -0.30
C GLN A 290 -14.60 21.43 0.44
N GLU A 291 -13.47 20.99 1.00
CA GLU A 291 -12.48 21.87 1.63
C GLU A 291 -11.85 22.84 0.61
N GLU A 292 -11.56 22.41 -0.63
CA GLU A 292 -11.12 23.33 -1.67
C GLU A 292 -12.16 24.39 -2.02
N ARG A 293 -13.44 24.01 -2.12
CA ARG A 293 -14.52 25.01 -2.32
C ARG A 293 -14.61 26.00 -1.18
N CYS A 294 -14.38 25.57 0.07
CA CYS A 294 -14.35 26.44 1.23
C CYS A 294 -13.11 27.34 1.30
N GLN A 295 -11.95 26.85 0.84
CA GLN A 295 -10.72 27.67 0.79
C GLN A 295 -10.76 28.70 -0.34
N VAL A 296 -11.27 28.33 -1.50
CA VAL A 296 -11.48 29.28 -2.63
C VAL A 296 -12.49 30.38 -2.28
N MET A 297 -13.52 30.05 -1.48
CA MET A 297 -14.47 31.07 -1.01
C MET A 297 -13.91 31.97 0.11
N LYS A 298 -12.87 31.55 0.84
CA LYS A 298 -12.25 32.37 1.91
C LYS A 298 -11.22 33.39 1.41
N HIS A 299 -10.72 33.26 0.16
CA HIS A 299 -9.77 34.20 -0.45
C HIS A 299 -10.15 34.56 -1.89
N PRO A 300 -11.24 35.36 -2.13
CA PRO A 300 -11.66 35.73 -3.47
C PRO A 300 -10.80 36.82 -4.14
N HIS A 301 -9.69 37.28 -3.55
CA HIS A 301 -8.88 38.42 -4.03
C HIS A 301 -7.38 38.16 -4.09
N GLN A 302 -6.94 36.98 -4.53
CA GLN A 302 -5.56 36.74 -4.95
C GLN A 302 -5.54 35.94 -6.26
N LEU A 303 -5.85 36.62 -7.34
CA LEU A 303 -5.49 36.30 -8.73
C LEU A 303 -4.76 37.51 -9.30
#